data_9fa26296fa5aef8a0ddb61a916688884
#
_entry.id   9fa26296fa5aef8a0ddb61a916688884
#
_cell.length_a   1.000
_cell.length_b   1.000
_cell.length_c   1.000
_cell.angle_alpha   90.00
_cell.angle_beta   90.00
_cell.angle_gamma   90.00
#
_symmetry.space_group_name_H-M   'P 1'
#
loop_
_entity.id
_entity.type
_entity.pdbx_description
1 polymer ?
#
loop_
_entity_poly.entity_id
_entity_poly.type
_entity_poly.pdbx_seq_one_letter_code
_entity_poly.pdbx_strand_id
1 'polypeptide(L)'
;MHLEIDRSNLRNHRIVATSAPTSAPDGFIVLALERFALTANNISYILSGDVLDYWGFFPTEDGWGRLPTMGFGVVTSSGVDGVAVGERFFGFFPAGDHHVVQAEAISSGFVDVAAHREA
;
A
#
# COMPACT_ATOMS: atom_id res chain seq x y z
N MET A 1 -3.13 -11.42 0.60
CA MET A 1 -4.37 -11.00 1.31
C MET A 1 -4.22 -9.60 1.84
N HIS A 2 -5.30 -8.88 1.93
CA HIS A 2 -5.28 -7.54 2.51
C HIS A 2 -6.58 -7.23 3.26
N LEU A 3 -6.51 -6.26 4.16
CA LEU A 3 -7.63 -5.77 4.94
C LEU A 3 -8.35 -4.65 4.16
N GLU A 4 -9.68 -4.73 4.13
CA GLU A 4 -10.54 -3.65 3.64
C GLU A 4 -11.57 -3.25 4.69
N ILE A 5 -11.88 -1.96 4.71
CA ILE A 5 -12.85 -1.35 5.61
C ILE A 5 -14.06 -0.89 4.80
N ASP A 6 -15.26 -1.16 5.29
CA ASP A 6 -16.49 -0.65 4.69
C ASP A 6 -16.60 0.86 4.95
N ARG A 7 -16.58 1.65 3.89
CA ARG A 7 -16.62 3.11 3.99
C ARG A 7 -17.95 3.66 4.51
N SER A 8 -19.02 2.88 4.42
CA SER A 8 -20.34 3.26 4.95
C SER A 8 -20.54 2.82 6.41
N ASN A 9 -19.77 1.84 6.88
CA ASN A 9 -19.80 1.36 8.26
C ASN A 9 -18.39 0.95 8.69
N LEU A 10 -17.66 1.87 9.29
CA LEU A 10 -16.23 1.72 9.61
C LEU A 10 -15.93 0.60 10.62
N ARG A 11 -16.92 0.03 11.28
CA ARG A 11 -16.76 -1.14 12.14
C ARG A 11 -16.79 -2.45 11.36
N ASN A 12 -17.28 -2.40 10.12
CA ASN A 12 -17.32 -3.55 9.24
C ASN A 12 -16.02 -3.63 8.43
N HIS A 13 -15.45 -4.81 8.36
CA HIS A 13 -14.21 -5.07 7.64
C HIS A 13 -14.23 -6.45 7.01
N ARG A 14 -13.34 -6.66 6.06
CA ARG A 14 -13.14 -7.98 5.44
C ARG A 14 -11.66 -8.21 5.13
N ILE A 15 -11.28 -9.48 5.08
CA ILE A 15 -9.98 -9.89 4.56
C ILE A 15 -10.20 -10.41 3.14
N VAL A 16 -9.53 -9.79 2.18
CA VAL A 16 -9.61 -10.17 0.77
C VAL A 16 -8.44 -11.07 0.44
N ALA A 17 -8.75 -12.26 -0.08
CA ALA A 17 -7.73 -13.20 -0.53
C ALA A 17 -7.17 -12.74 -1.86
N THR A 18 -5.90 -12.37 -1.87
CA THR A 18 -5.15 -11.98 -3.07
C THR A 18 -3.78 -12.63 -3.03
N SER A 19 -3.16 -12.79 -4.21
CA SER A 19 -1.80 -13.33 -4.32
C SER A 19 -0.87 -12.26 -4.87
N ALA A 20 0.34 -12.18 -4.29
CA ALA A 20 1.37 -11.30 -4.82
C ALA A 20 1.76 -11.74 -6.23
N PRO A 21 1.93 -10.81 -7.19
CA PRO A 21 2.49 -11.15 -8.49
C PRO A 21 3.89 -11.74 -8.33
N THR A 22 4.22 -12.72 -9.18
CA THR A 22 5.56 -13.34 -9.19
C THR A 22 6.60 -12.50 -9.91
N SER A 23 6.16 -11.58 -10.77
CA SER A 23 7.03 -10.63 -11.45
C SER A 23 6.39 -9.27 -11.59
N ALA A 24 7.20 -8.22 -11.45
CA ALA A 24 6.77 -6.85 -11.64
C ALA A 24 6.89 -6.44 -13.11
N PRO A 25 5.88 -5.78 -13.69
CA PRO A 25 6.02 -5.12 -14.99
C PRO A 25 7.06 -3.98 -14.94
N ASP A 26 7.51 -3.53 -16.12
CA ASP A 26 8.38 -2.36 -16.20
C ASP A 26 7.74 -1.15 -15.51
N GLY A 27 8.52 -0.47 -14.69
CA GLY A 27 8.06 0.69 -13.91
C GLY A 27 7.35 0.33 -12.60
N PHE A 28 7.22 -0.96 -12.26
CA PHE A 28 6.58 -1.43 -11.04
C PHE A 28 7.53 -2.22 -10.17
N ILE A 29 7.24 -2.21 -8.87
CA ILE A 29 7.87 -3.11 -7.90
C ILE A 29 6.80 -3.88 -7.12
N VAL A 30 7.13 -5.08 -6.68
CA VAL A 30 6.31 -5.88 -5.78
C VAL A 30 7.03 -5.96 -4.44
N LEU A 31 6.31 -5.63 -3.39
CA LEU A 31 6.79 -5.65 -2.01
C LEU A 31 6.07 -6.73 -1.21
N ALA A 32 6.81 -7.56 -0.50
CA ALA A 32 6.26 -8.37 0.58
C ALA A 32 6.24 -7.51 1.84
N LEU A 33 5.07 -7.33 2.43
CA LEU A 33 4.91 -6.51 3.64
C LEU A 33 5.22 -7.37 4.87
N GLU A 34 6.31 -7.05 5.56
CA GLU A 34 6.80 -7.85 6.68
C GLU A 34 6.15 -7.46 8.01
N ARG A 35 6.05 -6.17 8.26
CA ARG A 35 5.58 -5.61 9.53
C ARG A 35 4.91 -4.28 9.29
N PHE A 36 3.86 -4.03 10.05
CA PHE A 36 3.24 -2.71 10.15
C PHE A 36 2.68 -2.50 11.56
N ALA A 37 2.52 -1.23 11.93
CA ALA A 37 1.94 -0.87 13.21
C ALA A 37 0.44 -0.60 13.05
N LEU A 38 -0.36 -1.17 13.95
CA LEU A 38 -1.76 -0.81 14.14
C LEU A 38 -1.87 -0.01 15.43
N THR A 39 -2.18 1.27 15.31
CA THR A 39 -2.19 2.23 16.41
C THR A 39 -3.46 3.09 16.36
N ALA A 40 -3.65 3.97 17.36
CA ALA A 40 -4.75 4.93 17.36
C ALA A 40 -4.73 5.84 16.12
N ASN A 41 -3.57 6.11 15.52
CA ASN A 41 -3.48 6.89 14.27
C ASN A 41 -4.22 6.22 13.11
N ASN A 42 -4.23 4.89 13.04
CA ASN A 42 -4.96 4.17 12.00
C ASN A 42 -6.47 4.39 12.12
N ILE A 43 -6.99 4.50 13.34
CA ILE A 43 -8.39 4.86 13.59
C ILE A 43 -8.67 6.27 13.07
N SER A 44 -7.76 7.22 13.31
CA SER A 44 -7.86 8.59 12.79
C SER A 44 -7.87 8.61 11.25
N TYR A 45 -7.08 7.79 10.59
CA TYR A 45 -7.09 7.66 9.13
C TYR A 45 -8.44 7.15 8.62
N ILE A 46 -9.03 6.16 9.29
CA ILE A 46 -10.34 5.63 8.93
C ILE A 46 -11.42 6.71 9.08
N LEU A 47 -11.44 7.41 10.22
CA LEU A 47 -12.43 8.45 10.51
C LEU A 47 -12.31 9.66 9.57
N SER A 48 -11.10 9.96 9.11
CA SER A 48 -10.81 11.09 8.23
C SER A 48 -10.71 10.69 6.76
N GLY A 49 -10.98 9.44 6.43
CA GLY A 49 -10.75 8.88 5.10
C GLY A 49 -11.44 9.64 3.97
N ASP A 50 -12.71 10.00 4.18
CA ASP A 50 -13.48 10.73 3.17
C ASP A 50 -13.12 12.23 3.12
N VAL A 51 -12.76 12.83 4.25
CA VAL A 51 -12.47 14.27 4.36
C VAL A 51 -11.07 14.59 3.86
N LEU A 52 -10.07 13.77 4.22
CA LEU A 52 -8.67 13.95 3.91
C LEU A 52 -8.18 13.05 2.78
N ASP A 53 -9.09 12.31 2.16
CA ASP A 53 -8.82 11.38 1.06
C ASP A 53 -7.74 10.32 1.38
N TYR A 54 -7.73 9.80 2.59
CA TYR A 54 -6.85 8.68 2.93
C TYR A 54 -7.18 7.41 2.12
N TRP A 55 -8.43 7.24 1.69
CA TRP A 55 -8.82 6.13 0.83
C TRP A 55 -8.21 6.22 -0.58
N GLY A 56 -7.87 7.43 -1.03
CA GLY A 56 -7.22 7.66 -2.32
C GLY A 56 -5.78 7.16 -2.38
N PHE A 57 -5.12 6.95 -1.23
CA PHE A 57 -3.75 6.42 -1.22
C PHE A 57 -3.66 5.01 -1.81
N PHE A 58 -4.62 4.16 -1.52
CA PHE A 58 -4.63 2.78 -1.95
C PHE A 58 -6.02 2.40 -2.44
N PRO A 59 -6.35 2.72 -3.70
CA PRO A 59 -7.68 2.44 -4.26
C PRO A 59 -8.02 0.95 -4.25
N THR A 60 -9.29 0.66 -4.05
CA THR A 60 -9.85 -0.68 -4.13
C THR A 60 -11.28 -0.60 -4.67
N GLU A 61 -12.06 -1.65 -4.53
CA GLU A 61 -13.44 -1.72 -4.97
C GLU A 61 -14.31 -0.62 -4.34
N ASP A 62 -15.27 -0.09 -5.11
CA ASP A 62 -16.18 0.96 -4.64
C ASP A 62 -16.88 0.57 -3.33
N GLY A 63 -16.99 1.53 -2.42
CA GLY A 63 -17.58 1.33 -1.11
C GLY A 63 -16.63 0.74 -0.05
N TRP A 64 -15.46 0.30 -0.45
CA TRP A 64 -14.42 -0.23 0.42
C TRP A 64 -13.17 0.64 0.40
N GLY A 65 -12.39 0.57 1.46
CA GLY A 65 -11.13 1.28 1.57
C GLY A 65 -10.03 0.40 2.14
N ARG A 66 -8.80 0.64 1.72
CA ARG A 66 -7.63 -0.04 2.27
C ARG A 66 -7.00 0.84 3.34
N LEU A 67 -6.77 0.26 4.52
CA LEU A 67 -6.21 0.97 5.66
C LEU A 67 -4.72 1.25 5.45
N PRO A 68 -4.30 2.53 5.43
CA PRO A 68 -2.88 2.86 5.41
C PRO A 68 -2.21 2.57 6.75
N THR A 69 -0.98 2.06 6.68
CA THR A 69 -0.15 1.77 7.87
C THR A 69 1.28 2.25 7.63
N MET A 70 2.03 2.42 8.69
CA MET A 70 3.48 2.60 8.62
C MET A 70 4.15 1.25 8.87
N GLY A 71 5.04 0.84 7.98
CA GLY A 71 5.66 -0.47 8.10
C GLY A 71 6.83 -0.71 7.16
N PHE A 72 7.26 -1.95 7.10
CA PHE A 72 8.38 -2.40 6.28
C PHE A 72 7.92 -3.33 5.18
N GLY A 73 8.45 -3.13 3.98
CA GLY A 73 8.29 -4.03 2.85
C GLY A 73 9.63 -4.39 2.23
N VAL A 74 9.74 -5.63 1.75
CA VAL A 74 10.92 -6.15 1.03
C VAL A 74 10.56 -6.34 -0.42
N VAL A 75 11.40 -5.86 -1.32
CA VAL A 75 11.23 -6.03 -2.76
C VAL A 75 11.40 -7.51 -3.13
N THR A 76 10.36 -8.11 -3.70
CA THR A 76 10.40 -9.50 -4.19
C THR A 76 10.51 -9.57 -5.71
N SER A 77 10.12 -8.53 -6.42
CA SER A 77 10.32 -8.37 -7.86
C SER A 77 10.40 -6.88 -8.21
N SER A 78 11.26 -6.53 -9.14
CA SER A 78 11.47 -5.14 -9.55
C SER A 78 11.54 -5.01 -11.06
N GLY A 79 10.71 -4.11 -11.61
CA GLY A 79 10.78 -3.60 -12.98
C GLY A 79 11.33 -2.17 -13.03
N VAL A 80 12.04 -1.73 -12.00
CA VAL A 80 12.56 -0.35 -11.86
C VAL A 80 14.08 -0.40 -11.68
N ASP A 81 14.82 0.31 -12.55
CA ASP A 81 16.25 0.49 -12.38
C ASP A 81 16.51 1.30 -11.10
N GLY A 82 17.47 0.87 -10.30
CA GLY A 82 17.81 1.50 -9.04
C GLY A 82 17.04 0.99 -7.83
N VAL A 83 16.07 0.09 -8.03
CA VAL A 83 15.40 -0.66 -6.95
C VAL A 83 15.67 -2.14 -7.16
N ALA A 84 16.34 -2.78 -6.22
CA ALA A 84 16.77 -4.17 -6.32
C ALA A 84 15.93 -5.12 -5.47
N VAL A 85 15.75 -6.35 -5.94
CA VAL A 85 15.16 -7.43 -5.15
C VAL A 85 15.96 -7.63 -3.87
N GLY A 86 15.27 -7.78 -2.75
CA GLY A 86 15.88 -7.93 -1.41
C GLY A 86 16.05 -6.62 -0.65
N GLU A 87 15.92 -5.47 -1.28
CA GLU A 87 15.92 -4.19 -0.56
C GLU A 87 14.69 -4.07 0.33
N ARG A 88 14.89 -3.52 1.53
CA ARG A 88 13.84 -3.27 2.51
C ARG A 88 13.60 -1.78 2.64
N PHE A 89 12.32 -1.39 2.59
CA PHE A 89 11.92 0.00 2.73
C PHE A 89 10.94 0.16 3.89
N PHE A 90 11.10 1.25 4.61
CA PHE A 90 10.11 1.74 5.57
C PHE A 90 9.22 2.78 4.88
N GLY A 91 7.93 2.64 5.04
CA GLY A 91 7.02 3.59 4.39
C GLY A 91 5.56 3.40 4.77
N PHE A 92 4.73 4.10 3.99
CA PHE A 92 3.29 4.14 4.14
C PHE A 92 2.70 3.11 3.17
N PHE A 93 2.20 2.01 3.72
CA PHE A 93 1.71 0.87 2.94
C PHE A 93 0.30 0.46 3.38
N PRO A 94 -0.49 -0.16 2.49
CA PRO A 94 -1.80 -0.69 2.90
C PRO A 94 -1.63 -1.92 3.79
N ALA A 95 -2.52 -2.10 4.76
CA ALA A 95 -2.52 -3.29 5.61
C ALA A 95 -2.78 -4.55 4.78
N GLY A 96 -1.81 -5.44 4.74
CA GLY A 96 -1.85 -6.66 3.94
C GLY A 96 -0.51 -7.36 3.90
N ASP A 97 -0.39 -8.39 3.06
CA ASP A 97 0.84 -9.17 2.95
C ASP A 97 1.73 -8.76 1.77
N HIS A 98 1.20 -7.99 0.84
CA HIS A 98 1.98 -7.47 -0.29
C HIS A 98 1.41 -6.15 -0.80
N HIS A 99 2.22 -5.44 -1.58
CA HIS A 99 1.83 -4.23 -2.28
C HIS A 99 2.56 -4.13 -3.61
N VAL A 100 1.83 -3.76 -4.65
CA VAL A 100 2.39 -3.45 -5.97
C VAL A 100 2.34 -1.95 -6.15
N VAL A 101 3.48 -1.34 -6.47
CA VAL A 101 3.59 0.10 -6.62
C VAL A 101 4.26 0.47 -7.92
N GLN A 102 3.71 1.45 -8.61
CA GLN A 102 4.37 2.10 -9.74
C GLN A 102 5.38 3.10 -9.17
N ALA A 103 6.66 2.83 -9.37
CA ALA A 103 7.72 3.50 -8.63
C ALA A 103 8.77 4.14 -9.52
N GLU A 104 9.36 5.22 -9.00
CA GLU A 104 10.54 5.86 -9.55
C GLU A 104 11.62 5.89 -8.46
N ALA A 105 12.84 5.44 -8.81
CA ALA A 105 13.95 5.40 -7.86
C ALA A 105 14.46 6.81 -7.54
N ILE A 106 14.74 7.04 -6.27
CA ILE A 106 15.43 8.24 -5.78
C ILE A 106 16.64 7.81 -4.94
N SER A 107 17.50 8.76 -4.54
CA SER A 107 18.73 8.44 -3.82
C SER A 107 18.54 7.70 -2.50
N SER A 108 17.39 7.89 -1.84
CA SER A 108 17.10 7.31 -0.51
C SER A 108 15.94 6.28 -0.52
N GLY A 109 15.49 5.85 -1.72
CA GLY A 109 14.38 4.91 -1.83
C GLY A 109 13.66 5.03 -3.16
N PHE A 110 12.33 5.08 -3.12
CA PHE A 110 11.50 5.28 -4.30
C PHE A 110 10.29 6.17 -3.98
N VAL A 111 9.68 6.71 -5.03
CA VAL A 111 8.44 7.50 -4.97
C VAL A 111 7.36 6.76 -5.73
N ASP A 112 6.15 6.70 -5.18
CA ASP A 112 4.97 6.20 -5.88
C ASP A 112 4.52 7.25 -6.90
N VAL A 113 4.58 6.90 -8.19
CA VAL A 113 4.24 7.79 -9.31
C VAL A 113 2.95 7.39 -10.02
N ALA A 114 2.11 6.56 -9.39
CA ALA A 114 0.83 6.20 -9.94
C ALA A 114 -0.08 7.42 -10.13
N ALA A 115 -0.93 7.39 -11.16
CA ALA A 115 -1.79 8.53 -11.51
C ALA A 115 -2.71 8.99 -10.37
N HIS A 116 -3.18 8.09 -9.52
CA HIS A 116 -4.01 8.43 -8.36
C HIS A 116 -3.25 9.19 -7.24
N ARG A 117 -1.93 9.30 -7.36
CA ARG A 117 -1.07 10.06 -6.42
C ARG A 117 -0.86 11.51 -6.88
N GLU A 118 -1.23 11.85 -8.08
CA GLU A 118 -1.15 13.22 -8.55
C GLU A 118 -2.22 14.06 -7.84
N ALA A 119 -1.76 15.09 -7.19
CA ALA A 119 -2.63 16.01 -6.48
C ALA A 119 -3.23 17.06 -7.44
#